data_8a5e8f6ec1d7c430c0a72c242e837ce0
#
_entry.id   8a5e8f6ec1d7c430c0a72c242e837ce0
#
_cell.length_a   1.000
_cell.length_b   1.000
_cell.length_c   1.000
_cell.angle_alpha   90.00
_cell.angle_beta   90.00
_cell.angle_gamma   90.00
#
_symmetry.space_group_name_H-M   'P 1'
#
loop_
_entity.id
_entity.type
_entity.pdbx_description
1 polymer ?
#
loop_
_entity_poly.entity_id
_entity_poly.type
_entity_poly.pdbx_seq_one_letter_code
_entity_poly.pdbx_strand_id
1 'polypeptide(L)'
;MLRADLTDKTGELHRQFTTSRPFHHLVVDDFLEPDFCRRLISEFPSFDPSHALNERGETGRKAVIPDLPRLGAAYNQFDSLIRSRDFLAFMSRITGIPNLLYDPAYVGGGTHENLDGQELDSHVDFNYHPRFQWHRRLNLIIFLNQNWNPDWGGCLELLADPWIPDAAAPSTVVVPIANRAVLFETNEHSWHGFRRIHLPAGQDQISRRSIAVYFYTAERPESETEASHGTIYVHRHLADRIQSGHTLTAHDVDEIRTLLARRDAHMKFLYERELEYSRVIAGMVRSPSFRIGRALTWPARALRRIAQRNGA
;
A
#
# COMPACT_ATOMS: atom_id res chain seq x y z
N MET A 1 -21.84 13.54 -4.10
CA MET A 1 -20.91 12.38 -4.03
C MET A 1 -19.90 12.56 -2.89
N LEU A 2 -18.96 13.50 -2.99
CA LEU A 2 -18.16 13.92 -1.84
C LEU A 2 -19.07 14.69 -0.89
N ARG A 3 -18.92 14.52 0.44
CA ARG A 3 -19.69 15.32 1.42
C ARG A 3 -19.36 16.81 1.27
N ALA A 4 -20.40 17.64 1.12
CA ALA A 4 -20.23 19.04 0.70
C ALA A 4 -19.40 19.89 1.65
N ASP A 5 -19.55 19.69 2.98
CA ASP A 5 -18.85 20.48 4.00
C ASP A 5 -17.33 20.25 4.06
N LEU A 6 -16.80 19.17 3.44
CA LEU A 6 -15.37 18.89 3.43
C LEU A 6 -14.57 19.95 2.65
N THR A 7 -15.19 20.53 1.61
CA THR A 7 -14.53 21.57 0.82
C THR A 7 -14.35 22.87 1.63
N ASP A 8 -15.25 23.14 2.56
CA ASP A 8 -15.18 24.33 3.43
C ASP A 8 -14.14 24.16 4.55
N LYS A 9 -13.84 22.90 4.92
CA LYS A 9 -12.89 22.52 5.98
C LYS A 9 -11.46 22.29 5.48
N THR A 10 -11.15 22.65 4.26
CA THR A 10 -9.86 22.34 3.61
C THR A 10 -8.64 22.74 4.45
N GLY A 11 -8.67 23.93 5.10
CA GLY A 11 -7.56 24.39 5.94
C GLY A 11 -7.40 23.61 7.25
N GLU A 12 -8.50 23.11 7.81
CA GLU A 12 -8.48 22.24 8.98
C GLU A 12 -7.93 20.85 8.61
N LEU A 13 -8.44 20.25 7.52
CA LEU A 13 -8.00 18.96 7.00
C LEU A 13 -6.51 19.00 6.61
N HIS A 14 -6.03 20.10 6.04
CA HIS A 14 -4.61 20.31 5.73
C HIS A 14 -3.74 20.26 6.99
N ARG A 15 -4.14 20.98 8.03
CA ARG A 15 -3.40 20.95 9.31
C ARG A 15 -3.39 19.56 9.92
N GLN A 16 -4.52 18.86 9.94
CA GLN A 16 -4.61 17.50 10.44
C GLN A 16 -3.70 16.54 9.66
N PHE A 17 -3.70 16.63 8.33
CA PHE A 17 -2.85 15.81 7.47
C PHE A 17 -1.37 16.05 7.75
N THR A 18 -0.92 17.30 7.75
CA THR A 18 0.50 17.67 7.86
C THR A 18 1.10 17.50 9.26
N THR A 19 0.27 17.49 10.30
CA THR A 19 0.73 17.33 11.70
C THR A 19 0.58 15.93 12.23
N SER A 20 -0.09 15.02 11.50
CA SER A 20 -0.32 13.64 11.92
C SER A 20 0.99 12.84 12.06
N ARG A 21 0.95 11.81 12.88
CA ARG A 21 2.06 10.86 13.12
C ARG A 21 1.52 9.44 13.00
N PRO A 22 2.33 8.47 12.53
CA PRO A 22 3.80 8.49 12.34
C PRO A 22 4.27 9.19 11.05
N PHE A 23 3.42 9.34 10.06
CA PHE A 23 3.65 10.06 8.80
C PHE A 23 2.38 10.83 8.44
N HIS A 24 2.42 11.68 7.40
CA HIS A 24 1.28 12.49 7.00
C HIS A 24 0.10 11.61 6.61
N HIS A 25 -0.98 11.73 7.37
CA HIS A 25 -2.23 11.02 7.11
C HIS A 25 -3.44 11.78 7.62
N LEU A 26 -4.61 11.37 7.16
CA LEU A 26 -5.89 11.94 7.56
C LEU A 26 -6.93 10.83 7.64
N VAL A 27 -7.72 10.81 8.68
CA VAL A 27 -8.89 9.94 8.83
C VAL A 27 -10.13 10.79 8.84
N VAL A 28 -11.06 10.52 7.93
CA VAL A 28 -12.31 11.29 7.78
C VAL A 28 -13.49 10.33 7.81
N ASP A 29 -14.36 10.51 8.80
CA ASP A 29 -15.65 9.83 8.84
C ASP A 29 -16.66 10.57 7.94
N ASP A 30 -17.61 9.81 7.40
CA ASP A 30 -18.62 10.31 6.46
C ASP A 30 -18.00 11.07 5.28
N PHE A 31 -16.98 10.47 4.66
CA PHE A 31 -16.24 11.08 3.54
C PHE A 31 -17.12 11.33 2.31
N LEU A 32 -17.99 10.38 2.01
CA LEU A 32 -18.96 10.48 0.91
C LEU A 32 -20.34 10.85 1.43
N GLU A 33 -21.18 11.40 0.57
CA GLU A 33 -22.60 11.53 0.85
C GLU A 33 -23.19 10.17 1.25
N PRO A 34 -24.01 10.08 2.33
CA PRO A 34 -24.47 8.80 2.86
C PRO A 34 -25.16 7.90 1.84
N ASP A 35 -26.02 8.49 0.99
CA ASP A 35 -26.74 7.75 -0.07
C ASP A 35 -25.78 7.19 -1.12
N PHE A 36 -24.73 7.91 -1.42
CA PHE A 36 -23.73 7.47 -2.37
C PHE A 36 -22.90 6.32 -1.80
N CYS A 37 -22.49 6.42 -0.53
CA CYS A 37 -21.80 5.33 0.15
C CYS A 37 -22.67 4.07 0.22
N ARG A 38 -23.98 4.20 0.54
CA ARG A 38 -24.90 3.04 0.55
C ARG A 38 -24.99 2.34 -0.80
N ARG A 39 -24.98 3.09 -1.91
CA ARG A 39 -24.97 2.51 -3.26
C ARG A 39 -23.68 1.76 -3.55
N LEU A 40 -22.52 2.29 -3.17
CA LEU A 40 -21.23 1.58 -3.31
C LEU A 40 -21.21 0.28 -2.52
N ILE A 41 -21.78 0.28 -1.30
CA ILE A 41 -21.92 -0.93 -0.48
C ILE A 41 -22.84 -1.95 -1.16
N SER A 42 -23.99 -1.51 -1.69
CA SER A 42 -24.95 -2.40 -2.34
C SER A 42 -24.48 -2.99 -3.67
N GLU A 43 -23.64 -2.27 -4.39
CA GLU A 43 -23.03 -2.70 -5.66
C GLU A 43 -21.65 -3.35 -5.46
N PHE A 44 -21.20 -3.56 -4.19
CA PHE A 44 -19.92 -4.21 -3.94
C PHE A 44 -19.93 -5.63 -4.51
N PRO A 45 -18.92 -6.01 -5.32
CA PRO A 45 -18.91 -7.32 -5.98
C PRO A 45 -18.85 -8.46 -4.94
N SER A 46 -19.46 -9.60 -5.28
CA SER A 46 -19.27 -10.82 -4.52
C SER A 46 -17.83 -11.29 -4.60
N PHE A 47 -17.35 -11.95 -3.55
CA PHE A 47 -16.01 -12.52 -3.54
C PHE A 47 -15.85 -13.53 -4.69
N ASP A 48 -14.85 -13.30 -5.53
CA ASP A 48 -14.49 -14.19 -6.63
C ASP A 48 -13.05 -14.70 -6.42
N PRO A 49 -12.87 -16.01 -6.24
CA PRO A 49 -11.53 -16.62 -6.10
C PRO A 49 -10.58 -16.32 -7.25
N SER A 50 -11.09 -16.08 -8.47
CA SER A 50 -10.24 -15.74 -9.63
C SER A 50 -9.55 -14.37 -9.48
N HIS A 51 -10.10 -13.49 -8.65
CA HIS A 51 -9.52 -12.19 -8.28
C HIS A 51 -8.70 -12.25 -6.99
N ALA A 52 -8.56 -13.43 -6.38
CA ALA A 52 -7.82 -13.65 -5.14
C ALA A 52 -6.48 -14.36 -5.38
N LEU A 53 -5.89 -14.21 -6.54
CA LEU A 53 -4.59 -14.80 -6.86
C LEU A 53 -3.45 -13.98 -6.26
N ASN A 54 -2.54 -14.66 -5.55
CA ASN A 54 -1.30 -14.04 -5.09
C ASN A 54 -0.28 -13.94 -6.25
N GLU A 55 0.89 -13.39 -5.99
CA GLU A 55 1.98 -13.23 -6.97
C GLU A 55 2.47 -14.57 -7.57
N ARG A 56 2.11 -15.70 -6.96
CA ARG A 56 2.44 -17.05 -7.41
C ARG A 56 1.30 -17.74 -8.17
N GLY A 57 0.15 -17.05 -8.35
CA GLY A 57 -1.05 -17.61 -8.97
C GLY A 57 -1.84 -18.58 -8.07
N GLU A 58 -1.55 -18.61 -6.76
CA GLU A 58 -2.30 -19.39 -5.79
C GLU A 58 -3.51 -18.58 -5.28
N THR A 59 -4.65 -19.24 -5.13
CA THR A 59 -5.85 -18.59 -4.59
C THR A 59 -5.68 -18.30 -3.11
N GLY A 60 -5.74 -16.99 -2.76
CA GLY A 60 -5.70 -16.50 -1.40
C GLY A 60 -7.10 -16.14 -0.88
N ARG A 61 -7.13 -15.38 0.21
CA ARG A 61 -8.36 -14.86 0.86
C ARG A 61 -8.54 -13.35 0.66
N LYS A 62 -7.76 -12.74 -0.24
CA LYS A 62 -7.83 -11.33 -0.62
C LYS A 62 -8.16 -11.25 -2.10
N ALA A 63 -9.36 -10.78 -2.42
CA ALA A 63 -9.75 -10.45 -3.80
C ALA A 63 -9.50 -8.97 -4.09
N VAL A 64 -8.99 -8.67 -5.28
CA VAL A 64 -8.76 -7.30 -5.78
C VAL A 64 -9.36 -7.19 -7.17
N ILE A 65 -10.26 -6.22 -7.36
CA ILE A 65 -10.84 -5.94 -8.68
C ILE A 65 -10.48 -4.51 -9.06
N PRO A 66 -9.57 -4.31 -10.04
CA PRO A 66 -9.08 -2.98 -10.42
C PRO A 66 -10.02 -2.22 -11.35
N ASP A 67 -10.89 -2.89 -12.09
CA ASP A 67 -11.78 -2.25 -13.08
C ASP A 67 -13.04 -1.70 -12.42
N LEU A 68 -12.90 -0.67 -11.57
CA LEU A 68 -14.00 -0.06 -10.84
C LEU A 68 -15.17 0.39 -11.75
N PRO A 69 -14.96 1.05 -12.90
CA PRO A 69 -16.06 1.52 -13.72
C PRO A 69 -17.03 0.44 -14.19
N ARG A 70 -16.58 -0.82 -14.26
CA ARG A 70 -17.40 -1.96 -14.69
C ARG A 70 -18.20 -2.64 -13.59
N LEU A 71 -17.96 -2.31 -12.33
CA LEU A 71 -18.63 -2.95 -11.19
C LEU A 71 -20.09 -2.52 -11.04
N GLY A 72 -20.45 -1.32 -11.55
CA GLY A 72 -21.82 -0.82 -11.48
C GLY A 72 -21.89 0.69 -11.64
N ALA A 73 -23.12 1.21 -11.57
CA ALA A 73 -23.37 2.65 -11.79
C ALA A 73 -22.73 3.51 -10.69
N ALA A 74 -22.76 3.07 -9.43
CA ALA A 74 -22.13 3.80 -8.32
C ALA A 74 -20.62 3.84 -8.46
N TYR A 75 -19.98 2.73 -8.86
CA TYR A 75 -18.53 2.66 -9.08
C TYR A 75 -18.07 3.49 -10.28
N ASN A 76 -18.88 3.55 -11.35
CA ASN A 76 -18.60 4.43 -12.49
C ASN A 76 -18.69 5.92 -12.09
N GLN A 77 -19.67 6.27 -11.23
CA GLN A 77 -19.78 7.62 -10.67
C GLN A 77 -18.60 7.93 -9.72
N PHE A 78 -18.15 6.95 -8.94
CA PHE A 78 -16.97 7.11 -8.09
C PHE A 78 -15.71 7.35 -8.90
N ASP A 79 -15.48 6.58 -9.97
CA ASP A 79 -14.38 6.81 -10.92
C ASP A 79 -14.43 8.24 -11.49
N SER A 80 -15.62 8.67 -11.92
CA SER A 80 -15.82 10.03 -12.43
C SER A 80 -15.51 11.11 -11.39
N LEU A 81 -15.81 10.87 -10.11
CA LEU A 81 -15.48 11.77 -9.02
C LEU A 81 -13.97 11.89 -8.86
N ILE A 82 -13.25 10.76 -8.65
CA ILE A 82 -11.84 10.78 -8.27
C ILE A 82 -10.91 11.27 -9.39
N ARG A 83 -11.31 11.16 -10.65
CA ARG A 83 -10.57 11.71 -11.80
C ARG A 83 -10.91 13.18 -12.10
N SER A 84 -11.94 13.75 -11.47
CA SER A 84 -12.34 15.13 -11.72
C SER A 84 -11.29 16.13 -11.27
N ARG A 85 -11.18 17.25 -12.00
CA ARG A 85 -10.25 18.35 -11.64
C ARG A 85 -10.54 18.90 -10.26
N ASP A 86 -11.81 19.02 -9.88
CA ASP A 86 -12.23 19.55 -8.59
C ASP A 86 -11.80 18.66 -7.45
N PHE A 87 -11.94 17.32 -7.62
CA PHE A 87 -11.49 16.36 -6.62
C PHE A 87 -9.96 16.36 -6.50
N LEU A 88 -9.22 16.33 -7.60
CA LEU A 88 -7.76 16.39 -7.57
C LEU A 88 -7.25 17.71 -6.97
N ALA A 89 -7.91 18.83 -7.26
CA ALA A 89 -7.61 20.11 -6.65
C ALA A 89 -7.92 20.12 -5.14
N PHE A 90 -9.03 19.51 -4.71
CA PHE A 90 -9.35 19.32 -3.30
C PHE A 90 -8.26 18.48 -2.60
N MET A 91 -7.88 17.34 -3.17
CA MET A 91 -6.80 16.48 -2.64
C MET A 91 -5.47 17.24 -2.55
N SER A 92 -5.12 18.02 -3.58
CA SER A 92 -3.91 18.86 -3.56
C SER A 92 -3.93 19.90 -2.45
N ARG A 93 -5.08 20.54 -2.19
CA ARG A 93 -5.20 21.54 -1.12
C ARG A 93 -5.04 20.92 0.27
N ILE A 94 -5.66 19.76 0.52
CA ILE A 94 -5.57 19.11 1.85
C ILE A 94 -4.21 18.46 2.11
N THR A 95 -3.50 18.03 1.07
CA THR A 95 -2.19 17.35 1.23
C THR A 95 -1.01 18.30 1.05
N GLY A 96 -1.18 19.41 0.34
CA GLY A 96 -0.08 20.28 -0.09
C GLY A 96 0.68 19.75 -1.30
N ILE A 97 0.30 18.60 -1.86
CA ILE A 97 0.96 17.99 -3.02
C ILE A 97 0.30 18.50 -4.31
N PRO A 98 1.01 19.30 -5.12
CA PRO A 98 0.46 19.85 -6.35
C PRO A 98 0.42 18.82 -7.49
N ASN A 99 -0.36 19.13 -8.53
CA ASN A 99 -0.37 18.40 -9.80
C ASN A 99 -0.65 16.89 -9.65
N LEU A 100 -1.54 16.51 -8.76
CA LEU A 100 -1.94 15.11 -8.59
C LEU A 100 -2.56 14.55 -9.88
N LEU A 101 -2.17 13.33 -10.20
CA LEU A 101 -2.62 12.54 -11.33
C LEU A 101 -3.46 11.36 -10.85
N TYR A 102 -4.57 11.13 -11.53
CA TYR A 102 -5.39 9.94 -11.38
C TYR A 102 -4.75 8.75 -12.11
N ASP A 103 -4.85 7.55 -11.54
CA ASP A 103 -4.40 6.30 -12.16
C ASP A 103 -5.54 5.63 -12.95
N PRO A 104 -5.54 5.69 -14.28
CA PRO A 104 -6.57 5.05 -15.10
C PRO A 104 -6.45 3.52 -15.15
N ALA A 105 -5.35 2.96 -14.69
CA ALA A 105 -5.08 1.52 -14.70
C ALA A 105 -5.36 0.84 -13.35
N TYR A 106 -5.61 1.63 -12.28
CA TYR A 106 -5.83 1.13 -10.92
C TYR A 106 -4.78 0.10 -10.47
N VAL A 107 -3.50 0.32 -10.79
CA VAL A 107 -2.43 -0.63 -10.47
C VAL A 107 -2.34 -0.85 -8.96
N GLY A 108 -2.70 -2.07 -8.51
CA GLY A 108 -2.80 -2.44 -7.10
C GLY A 108 -4.00 -1.84 -6.35
N GLY A 109 -4.77 -0.96 -7.00
CA GLY A 109 -5.99 -0.35 -6.47
C GLY A 109 -7.26 -1.09 -6.90
N GLY A 110 -8.42 -0.49 -6.61
CA GLY A 110 -9.73 -1.05 -6.90
C GLY A 110 -10.52 -1.42 -5.65
N THR A 111 -11.45 -2.39 -5.77
CA THR A 111 -12.09 -2.97 -4.59
C THR A 111 -11.19 -4.02 -3.97
N HIS A 112 -11.08 -3.98 -2.64
CA HIS A 112 -10.34 -4.97 -1.86
C HIS A 112 -11.32 -5.67 -0.92
N GLU A 113 -11.40 -7.00 -1.01
CA GLU A 113 -12.15 -7.82 -0.09
C GLU A 113 -11.21 -8.85 0.57
N ASN A 114 -11.21 -8.85 1.91
CA ASN A 114 -10.38 -9.77 2.69
C ASN A 114 -11.28 -10.61 3.60
N LEU A 115 -11.17 -11.94 3.49
CA LEU A 115 -11.93 -12.90 4.27
C LEU A 115 -11.27 -13.17 5.62
N ASP A 116 -11.99 -13.92 6.47
CA ASP A 116 -11.46 -14.45 7.73
C ASP A 116 -10.12 -15.15 7.55
N GLY A 117 -9.19 -14.95 8.51
CA GLY A 117 -7.83 -15.47 8.46
C GLY A 117 -6.85 -14.67 7.60
N GLN A 118 -7.31 -13.65 6.83
CA GLN A 118 -6.44 -12.79 6.05
C GLN A 118 -5.76 -11.73 6.93
N GLU A 119 -4.50 -11.45 6.63
CA GLU A 119 -3.72 -10.36 7.22
C GLU A 119 -2.84 -9.73 6.14
N LEU A 120 -2.33 -8.56 6.42
CA LEU A 120 -1.37 -7.86 5.56
C LEU A 120 -0.22 -7.38 6.41
N ASP A 121 0.97 -7.95 6.17
CA ASP A 121 2.19 -7.55 6.88
C ASP A 121 2.47 -6.07 6.66
N SER A 122 3.15 -5.45 7.64
CA SER A 122 3.57 -4.06 7.54
C SER A 122 4.43 -3.87 6.29
N HIS A 123 4.10 -2.85 5.48
CA HIS A 123 4.81 -2.61 4.23
C HIS A 123 4.81 -1.13 3.87
N VAL A 124 5.76 -0.75 3.04
CA VAL A 124 5.68 0.44 2.19
C VAL A 124 5.39 0.01 0.77
N ASP A 125 4.60 0.80 0.09
CA ASP A 125 4.19 0.50 -1.28
C ASP A 125 5.30 0.74 -2.30
N PHE A 126 5.15 0.17 -3.51
CA PHE A 126 5.98 0.54 -4.66
C PHE A 126 5.89 2.05 -4.92
N ASN A 127 7.00 2.66 -5.30
CA ASN A 127 7.10 4.13 -5.39
C ASN A 127 6.89 4.70 -6.80
N TYR A 128 6.95 3.89 -7.86
CA TYR A 128 6.73 4.33 -9.25
C TYR A 128 5.65 3.53 -9.94
N HIS A 129 4.76 4.22 -10.67
CA HIS A 129 3.78 3.56 -11.51
C HIS A 129 4.48 2.74 -12.62
N PRO A 130 4.21 1.42 -12.75
CA PRO A 130 5.00 0.54 -13.61
C PRO A 130 4.92 0.91 -15.10
N ARG A 131 3.80 1.51 -15.54
CA ARG A 131 3.59 1.88 -16.94
C ARG A 131 4.01 3.31 -17.26
N PHE A 132 3.67 4.27 -16.37
CA PHE A 132 3.83 5.69 -16.66
C PHE A 132 5.07 6.30 -16.01
N GLN A 133 5.73 5.56 -15.11
CA GLN A 133 6.89 6.03 -14.34
C GLN A 133 6.58 7.28 -13.50
N TRP A 134 5.31 7.51 -13.17
CA TRP A 134 4.89 8.55 -12.26
C TRP A 134 5.24 8.17 -10.82
N HIS A 135 5.54 9.17 -10.00
CA HIS A 135 5.79 8.98 -8.57
C HIS A 135 4.46 8.75 -7.83
N ARG A 136 4.36 7.66 -7.08
CA ARG A 136 3.21 7.42 -6.21
C ARG A 136 3.28 8.39 -5.03
N ARG A 137 2.19 9.13 -4.78
CA ARG A 137 2.17 10.20 -3.78
C ARG A 137 1.17 9.97 -2.66
N LEU A 138 -0.01 9.43 -2.97
CA LEU A 138 -1.09 9.29 -2.01
C LEU A 138 -1.81 7.95 -2.18
N ASN A 139 -2.19 7.38 -1.05
CA ASN A 139 -3.21 6.35 -0.96
C ASN A 139 -4.47 6.93 -0.34
N LEU A 140 -5.61 6.67 -0.96
CA LEU A 140 -6.94 6.90 -0.40
C LEU A 140 -7.64 5.56 -0.25
N ILE A 141 -7.96 5.17 0.98
CA ILE A 141 -8.71 3.95 1.29
C ILE A 141 -10.06 4.37 1.87
N ILE A 142 -11.15 3.89 1.28
CA ILE A 142 -12.51 4.12 1.80
C ILE A 142 -13.07 2.76 2.22
N PHE A 143 -13.39 2.63 3.49
CA PHE A 143 -13.98 1.41 4.04
C PHE A 143 -15.48 1.33 3.79
N LEU A 144 -15.98 0.11 3.58
CA LEU A 144 -17.38 -0.17 3.23
C LEU A 144 -18.05 -1.18 4.17
N ASN A 145 -17.50 -1.40 5.36
CA ASN A 145 -18.04 -2.32 6.36
C ASN A 145 -19.07 -1.62 7.22
N GLN A 146 -20.34 -2.01 7.13
CA GLN A 146 -21.42 -1.42 7.94
C GLN A 146 -21.22 -1.64 9.43
N ASN A 147 -20.75 -2.84 9.80
CA ASN A 147 -20.43 -3.22 11.17
C ASN A 147 -19.05 -3.87 11.19
N TRP A 148 -18.16 -3.40 12.07
CA TRP A 148 -16.87 -4.00 12.31
C TRP A 148 -16.48 -3.87 13.78
N ASN A 149 -16.20 -5.00 14.42
CA ASN A 149 -15.66 -4.97 15.78
C ASN A 149 -14.13 -4.93 15.70
N PRO A 150 -13.45 -3.98 16.36
CA PRO A 150 -12.00 -3.91 16.41
C PRO A 150 -11.32 -5.21 16.88
N ASP A 151 -11.97 -5.96 17.76
CA ASP A 151 -11.46 -7.23 18.30
C ASP A 151 -11.36 -8.33 17.23
N TRP A 152 -12.01 -8.16 16.09
CA TRP A 152 -11.88 -9.09 14.96
C TRP A 152 -10.58 -8.91 14.17
N GLY A 153 -9.72 -7.97 14.55
CA GLY A 153 -8.55 -7.60 13.74
C GLY A 153 -8.93 -6.82 12.48
N GLY A 154 -8.08 -6.85 11.46
CA GLY A 154 -8.35 -6.16 10.18
C GLY A 154 -8.35 -4.63 10.25
N CYS A 155 -8.10 -4.01 11.41
CA CYS A 155 -7.93 -2.57 11.54
C CYS A 155 -6.66 -2.13 10.80
N LEU A 156 -6.73 -1.02 10.06
CA LEU A 156 -5.54 -0.46 9.42
C LEU A 156 -4.60 0.08 10.49
N GLU A 157 -3.38 -0.39 10.49
CA GLU A 157 -2.31 0.05 11.39
C GLU A 157 -1.32 0.90 10.63
N LEU A 158 -0.96 2.07 11.19
CA LEU A 158 0.10 2.95 10.70
C LEU A 158 1.24 2.90 11.72
N LEU A 159 2.46 2.60 11.25
CA LEU A 159 3.62 2.32 12.10
C LEU A 159 4.74 3.31 11.81
N ALA A 160 5.53 3.65 12.83
CA ALA A 160 6.70 4.50 12.68
C ALA A 160 7.87 3.75 12.03
N ASP A 161 8.22 2.60 12.59
CA ASP A 161 9.29 1.73 12.07
C ASP A 161 9.06 0.27 12.51
N PRO A 162 8.62 -0.62 11.62
CA PRO A 162 8.38 -2.01 11.96
C PRO A 162 9.67 -2.85 12.10
N TRP A 163 10.85 -2.32 11.75
CA TRP A 163 12.13 -2.99 11.91
C TRP A 163 12.64 -2.95 13.35
N ILE A 164 12.21 -1.95 14.13
CA ILE A 164 12.64 -1.73 15.51
C ILE A 164 11.55 -2.29 16.44
N PRO A 165 11.82 -3.33 17.25
CA PRO A 165 10.82 -3.97 18.10
C PRO A 165 10.03 -2.99 18.97
N ASP A 166 10.69 -2.03 19.62
CA ASP A 166 10.04 -1.03 20.49
C ASP A 166 9.20 0.01 19.71
N ALA A 167 9.49 0.21 18.43
CA ALA A 167 8.75 1.11 17.54
C ALA A 167 7.80 0.37 16.58
N ALA A 168 7.75 -0.96 16.65
CA ALA A 168 6.89 -1.79 15.81
C ALA A 168 5.42 -1.78 16.24
N ALA A 169 5.10 -1.18 17.39
CA ALA A 169 3.72 -0.97 17.79
C ALA A 169 3.05 0.09 16.87
N PRO A 170 1.79 -0.12 16.46
CA PRO A 170 1.10 0.85 15.62
C PRO A 170 0.91 2.17 16.37
N SER A 171 1.31 3.28 15.74
CA SER A 171 1.10 4.63 16.27
C SER A 171 -0.35 5.10 16.08
N THR A 172 -1.02 4.56 15.06
CA THR A 172 -2.42 4.86 14.74
C THR A 172 -3.11 3.58 14.27
N VAL A 173 -4.28 3.31 14.84
CA VAL A 173 -5.14 2.17 14.48
C VAL A 173 -6.47 2.69 13.99
N VAL A 174 -6.86 2.32 12.77
CA VAL A 174 -8.10 2.78 12.15
C VAL A 174 -9.04 1.60 11.92
N VAL A 175 -10.20 1.65 12.59
CA VAL A 175 -11.26 0.64 12.43
C VAL A 175 -11.91 0.80 11.05
N PRO A 176 -12.08 -0.28 10.27
CA PRO A 176 -12.60 -0.23 8.91
C PRO A 176 -14.12 -0.15 8.86
N ILE A 177 -14.71 0.95 9.31
CA ILE A 177 -16.16 1.19 9.27
C ILE A 177 -16.59 1.92 7.99
N ALA A 178 -17.82 1.69 7.57
CA ALA A 178 -18.36 2.27 6.35
C ALA A 178 -18.24 3.79 6.30
N ASN A 179 -17.89 4.31 5.12
CA ASN A 179 -17.73 5.71 4.82
C ASN A 179 -16.57 6.41 5.56
N ARG A 180 -15.71 5.65 6.25
CA ARG A 180 -14.43 6.16 6.77
C ARG A 180 -13.39 6.13 5.68
N ALA A 181 -12.83 7.27 5.37
CA ALA A 181 -11.71 7.42 4.46
C ALA A 181 -10.40 7.58 5.23
N VAL A 182 -9.35 6.93 4.76
CA VAL A 182 -7.98 7.15 5.22
C VAL A 182 -7.17 7.60 4.02
N LEU A 183 -6.62 8.80 4.11
CA LEU A 183 -5.71 9.37 3.14
C LEU A 183 -4.33 9.42 3.76
N PHE A 184 -3.31 8.94 3.08
CA PHE A 184 -1.93 9.06 3.57
C PHE A 184 -0.93 9.24 2.44
N GLU A 185 0.15 9.96 2.76
CA GLU A 185 1.28 10.14 1.88
C GLU A 185 2.08 8.84 1.75
N THR A 186 2.48 8.50 0.52
CA THR A 186 3.33 7.34 0.24
C THR A 186 4.78 7.76 0.08
N ASN A 187 5.63 7.19 0.92
CA ASN A 187 7.08 7.36 0.96
C ASN A 187 7.72 6.14 1.62
N GLU A 188 9.04 6.16 1.79
CA GLU A 188 9.83 5.05 2.35
C GLU A 188 9.58 4.81 3.86
N HIS A 189 8.75 5.63 4.49
CA HIS A 189 8.42 5.56 5.92
C HIS A 189 6.92 5.41 6.19
N SER A 190 6.11 5.28 5.15
CA SER A 190 4.65 5.14 5.27
C SER A 190 4.24 3.67 5.53
N TRP A 191 4.80 3.10 6.61
CA TRP A 191 4.56 1.73 7.01
C TRP A 191 3.12 1.50 7.43
N HIS A 192 2.45 0.56 6.78
CA HIS A 192 1.07 0.25 7.08
C HIS A 192 0.74 -1.22 6.80
N GLY A 193 -0.30 -1.72 7.50
CA GLY A 193 -0.74 -3.09 7.36
C GLY A 193 -2.01 -3.33 8.18
N PHE A 194 -2.38 -4.59 8.39
CA PHE A 194 -3.43 -4.96 9.32
C PHE A 194 -3.22 -6.38 9.85
N ARG A 195 -3.61 -6.58 11.12
CA ARG A 195 -3.52 -7.89 11.76
C ARG A 195 -4.60 -8.83 11.25
N ARG A 196 -4.33 -10.12 11.46
CA ARG A 196 -5.21 -11.19 11.02
C ARG A 196 -6.65 -10.95 11.45
N ILE A 197 -7.55 -11.15 10.50
CA ILE A 197 -8.99 -11.13 10.73
C ILE A 197 -9.39 -12.44 11.39
N HIS A 198 -10.10 -12.36 12.50
CA HIS A 198 -10.67 -13.48 13.25
C HIS A 198 -12.14 -13.20 13.51
N LEU A 199 -12.99 -13.72 12.63
CA LEU A 199 -14.43 -13.56 12.78
C LEU A 199 -15.00 -14.58 13.79
N PRO A 200 -16.02 -14.21 14.57
CA PRO A 200 -16.73 -15.15 15.40
C PRO A 200 -17.39 -16.27 14.58
N ALA A 201 -17.52 -17.44 15.17
CA ALA A 201 -18.20 -18.57 14.53
C ALA A 201 -19.60 -18.18 14.03
N GLY A 202 -19.95 -18.56 12.81
CA GLY A 202 -21.25 -18.25 12.18
C GLY A 202 -21.32 -16.87 11.51
N GLN A 203 -20.20 -16.13 11.42
CA GLN A 203 -20.12 -14.85 10.71
C GLN A 203 -19.28 -14.91 9.43
N ASP A 204 -19.19 -16.09 8.80
CA ASP A 204 -18.38 -16.33 7.60
C ASP A 204 -18.79 -15.48 6.38
N GLN A 205 -19.99 -14.90 6.41
CA GLN A 205 -20.50 -13.98 5.38
C GLN A 205 -19.92 -12.55 5.51
N ILE A 206 -19.26 -12.24 6.63
CA ILE A 206 -18.62 -10.95 6.83
C ILE A 206 -17.23 -10.97 6.19
N SER A 207 -16.88 -9.89 5.52
CA SER A 207 -15.56 -9.67 4.98
C SER A 207 -15.13 -8.21 5.18
N ARG A 208 -13.83 -7.96 5.21
CA ARG A 208 -13.27 -6.61 5.27
C ARG A 208 -13.24 -6.03 3.86
N ARG A 209 -14.05 -5.00 3.62
CA ARG A 209 -14.27 -4.38 2.31
C ARG A 209 -13.76 -2.95 2.28
N SER A 210 -13.06 -2.60 1.20
CA SER A 210 -12.62 -1.23 0.95
C SER A 210 -12.48 -0.95 -0.54
N ILE A 211 -12.46 0.34 -0.89
CA ILE A 211 -11.97 0.84 -2.17
C ILE A 211 -10.63 1.50 -1.88
N ALA A 212 -9.59 1.13 -2.63
CA ALA A 212 -8.29 1.76 -2.55
C ALA A 212 -7.95 2.40 -3.90
N VAL A 213 -7.57 3.68 -3.88
CA VAL A 213 -7.16 4.42 -5.07
C VAL A 213 -5.87 5.20 -4.78
N TYR A 214 -5.05 5.33 -5.80
CA TYR A 214 -3.73 5.91 -5.67
C TYR A 214 -3.58 7.11 -6.57
N PHE A 215 -2.90 8.14 -6.06
CA PHE A 215 -2.62 9.34 -6.81
C PHE A 215 -1.11 9.52 -6.97
N TYR A 216 -0.75 10.05 -8.10
CA TYR A 216 0.64 10.16 -8.54
C TYR A 216 0.95 11.61 -8.89
N THR A 217 2.23 11.89 -9.14
CA THR A 217 2.71 13.11 -9.80
C THR A 217 3.73 12.73 -10.86
N ALA A 218 3.84 13.51 -11.93
CA ALA A 218 4.87 13.29 -12.95
C ALA A 218 6.28 13.57 -12.39
N GLU A 219 6.38 14.51 -11.46
CA GLU A 219 7.62 14.93 -10.81
C GLU A 219 7.47 14.87 -9.29
N ARG A 220 8.57 14.66 -8.58
CA ARG A 220 8.68 14.69 -7.13
C ARG A 220 9.97 15.44 -6.76
N PRO A 221 10.00 16.23 -5.67
CA PRO A 221 11.23 16.87 -5.21
C PRO A 221 12.37 15.87 -5.08
N GLU A 222 13.56 16.23 -5.53
CA GLU A 222 14.73 15.33 -5.53
C GLU A 222 15.06 14.84 -4.12
N SER A 223 14.87 15.71 -3.11
CA SER A 223 15.04 15.36 -1.69
C SER A 223 14.06 14.32 -1.13
N GLU A 224 12.96 14.05 -1.86
CA GLU A 224 11.93 13.08 -1.51
C GLU A 224 11.93 11.86 -2.46
N THR A 225 12.86 11.82 -3.41
CA THR A 225 12.88 10.82 -4.49
C THR A 225 13.89 9.75 -4.17
N GLU A 226 13.43 8.50 -4.15
CA GLU A 226 14.24 7.31 -3.96
C GLU A 226 14.33 6.47 -5.23
N ALA A 227 15.28 5.52 -5.25
CA ALA A 227 15.38 4.56 -6.33
C ALA A 227 14.10 3.74 -6.47
N SER A 228 13.78 3.32 -7.70
CA SER A 228 12.59 2.51 -7.97
C SER A 228 12.65 1.17 -7.22
N HIS A 229 11.60 0.87 -6.46
CA HIS A 229 11.43 -0.40 -5.76
C HIS A 229 9.98 -0.89 -5.84
N GLY A 230 9.79 -2.19 -5.63
CA GLY A 230 8.48 -2.80 -5.40
C GLY A 230 8.02 -2.62 -3.95
N THR A 231 6.87 -3.16 -3.61
CA THR A 231 6.39 -3.18 -2.23
C THR A 231 7.39 -3.89 -1.32
N ILE A 232 7.75 -3.26 -0.20
CA ILE A 232 8.71 -3.79 0.78
C ILE A 232 7.91 -4.23 2.01
N TYR A 233 7.98 -5.51 2.35
CA TYR A 233 7.27 -6.10 3.48
C TYR A 233 8.20 -6.35 4.67
N VAL A 234 7.68 -6.09 5.87
CA VAL A 234 8.32 -6.43 7.15
C VAL A 234 7.38 -7.35 7.92
N HIS A 235 7.84 -8.57 8.15
CA HIS A 235 7.06 -9.53 8.95
C HIS A 235 7.03 -9.08 10.39
N ARG A 236 5.85 -9.16 11.01
CA ARG A 236 5.67 -8.80 12.41
C ARG A 236 6.58 -9.63 13.34
N HIS A 237 6.92 -9.05 14.47
CA HIS A 237 7.61 -9.75 15.54
C HIS A 237 6.69 -10.78 16.21
N LEU A 238 7.27 -11.73 16.90
CA LEU A 238 6.51 -12.62 17.78
C LEU A 238 5.73 -11.80 18.81
N ALA A 239 4.54 -12.26 19.17
CA ALA A 239 3.75 -11.60 20.21
C ALA A 239 4.52 -11.59 21.53
N ASP A 240 4.43 -10.48 22.30
CA ASP A 240 5.19 -10.26 23.55
C ASP A 240 4.94 -11.34 24.62
N ARG A 241 3.79 -12.01 24.55
CA ARG A 241 3.49 -13.15 25.42
C ARG A 241 4.42 -14.34 25.21
N ILE A 242 5.04 -14.46 24.01
CA ILE A 242 5.94 -15.57 23.66
C ILE A 242 7.36 -15.19 24.10
N GLN A 243 7.64 -15.40 25.37
CA GLN A 243 8.90 -15.08 26.01
C GLN A 243 9.38 -16.24 26.90
N SER A 244 10.59 -16.09 27.49
CA SER A 244 11.16 -17.12 28.35
C SER A 244 10.21 -17.49 29.49
N GLY A 245 9.97 -18.80 29.70
CA GLY A 245 9.05 -19.31 30.71
C GLY A 245 7.60 -19.42 30.27
N HIS A 246 7.22 -18.93 29.09
CA HIS A 246 5.88 -19.10 28.53
C HIS A 246 5.65 -20.53 28.04
N THR A 247 4.54 -21.14 28.47
CA THR A 247 4.11 -22.45 27.95
C THR A 247 3.31 -22.24 26.68
N LEU A 248 3.83 -22.70 25.55
CA LEU A 248 3.21 -22.52 24.24
C LEU A 248 1.85 -23.21 24.17
N THR A 249 0.83 -22.46 23.78
CA THR A 249 -0.47 -22.97 23.40
C THR A 249 -0.46 -23.47 21.95
N ALA A 250 -1.49 -24.20 21.54
CA ALA A 250 -1.63 -24.61 20.13
C ALA A 250 -1.68 -23.39 19.18
N HIS A 251 -2.29 -22.28 19.61
CA HIS A 251 -2.33 -21.03 18.89
C HIS A 251 -0.93 -20.40 18.71
N ASP A 252 -0.11 -20.40 19.76
CA ASP A 252 1.27 -19.87 19.71
C ASP A 252 2.13 -20.71 18.73
N VAL A 253 1.96 -22.03 18.76
CA VAL A 253 2.68 -22.92 17.83
C VAL A 253 2.30 -22.66 16.40
N ASP A 254 1.01 -22.44 16.10
CA ASP A 254 0.51 -22.12 14.76
C ASP A 254 1.02 -20.74 14.32
N GLU A 255 1.00 -19.74 15.21
CA GLU A 255 1.54 -18.41 14.93
C GLU A 255 3.04 -18.45 14.59
N ILE A 256 3.85 -19.14 15.39
CA ILE A 256 5.30 -19.29 15.14
C ILE A 256 5.54 -19.97 13.79
N ARG A 257 4.84 -21.08 13.50
CA ARG A 257 4.98 -21.81 12.23
C ARG A 257 4.60 -20.94 11.04
N THR A 258 3.51 -20.17 11.16
CA THR A 258 3.06 -19.25 10.11
C THR A 258 4.10 -18.18 9.82
N LEU A 259 4.65 -17.53 10.87
CA LEU A 259 5.68 -16.51 10.71
C LEU A 259 6.96 -17.05 10.09
N LEU A 260 7.41 -18.24 10.51
CA LEU A 260 8.58 -18.88 9.92
C LEU A 260 8.35 -19.23 8.44
N ALA A 261 7.22 -19.87 8.11
CA ALA A 261 6.89 -20.21 6.73
C ALA A 261 6.83 -18.98 5.81
N ARG A 262 6.31 -17.85 6.31
CA ARG A 262 6.29 -16.57 5.56
C ARG A 262 7.69 -16.02 5.32
N ARG A 263 8.54 -16.02 6.35
CA ARG A 263 9.94 -15.57 6.22
C ARG A 263 10.69 -16.43 5.21
N ASP A 264 10.53 -17.74 5.27
CA ASP A 264 11.16 -18.68 4.33
C ASP A 264 10.67 -18.44 2.90
N ALA A 265 9.36 -18.25 2.73
CA ALA A 265 8.76 -17.91 1.44
C ALA A 265 9.29 -16.58 0.88
N HIS A 266 9.41 -15.57 1.73
CA HIS A 266 9.95 -14.26 1.33
C HIS A 266 11.45 -14.36 0.99
N MET A 267 12.26 -15.05 1.79
CA MET A 267 13.66 -15.28 1.46
C MET A 267 13.81 -15.99 0.12
N LYS A 268 13.02 -17.03 -0.15
CA LYS A 268 13.02 -17.71 -1.43
C LYS A 268 12.72 -16.76 -2.59
N PHE A 269 11.68 -15.93 -2.45
CA PHE A 269 11.32 -14.93 -3.44
C PHE A 269 12.48 -13.92 -3.69
N LEU A 270 13.14 -13.44 -2.63
CA LEU A 270 14.27 -12.53 -2.77
C LEU A 270 15.46 -13.18 -3.49
N TYR A 271 15.78 -14.44 -3.19
CA TYR A 271 16.84 -15.17 -3.90
C TYR A 271 16.49 -15.41 -5.38
N GLU A 272 15.23 -15.73 -5.69
CA GLU A 272 14.78 -15.89 -7.08
C GLU A 272 14.94 -14.58 -7.87
N ARG A 273 14.58 -13.43 -7.26
CA ARG A 273 14.78 -12.10 -7.84
C ARG A 273 16.25 -11.74 -8.01
N GLU A 274 17.10 -12.04 -7.02
CA GLU A 274 18.54 -11.82 -7.11
C GLU A 274 19.14 -12.60 -8.30
N LEU A 275 18.75 -13.86 -8.45
CA LEU A 275 19.18 -14.66 -9.58
C LEU A 275 18.72 -14.09 -10.92
N GLU A 276 17.50 -13.61 -11.00
CA GLU A 276 16.97 -12.97 -12.21
C GLU A 276 17.74 -11.68 -12.53
N TYR A 277 17.95 -10.78 -11.57
CA TYR A 277 18.73 -9.56 -11.76
C TYR A 277 20.19 -9.88 -12.15
N SER A 278 20.78 -10.88 -11.54
CA SER A 278 22.13 -11.32 -11.89
C SER A 278 22.22 -11.81 -13.35
N ARG A 279 21.22 -12.54 -13.83
CA ARG A 279 21.13 -12.97 -15.25
C ARG A 279 20.96 -11.79 -16.18
N VAL A 280 20.09 -10.83 -15.86
CA VAL A 280 19.87 -9.61 -16.65
C VAL A 280 21.14 -8.78 -16.73
N ILE A 281 21.79 -8.53 -15.59
CA ILE A 281 23.07 -7.80 -15.52
C ILE A 281 24.16 -8.51 -16.34
N ALA A 282 24.30 -9.82 -16.17
CA ALA A 282 25.26 -10.60 -16.95
C ALA A 282 24.97 -10.54 -18.45
N GLY A 283 23.69 -10.57 -18.85
CA GLY A 283 23.27 -10.38 -20.25
C GLY A 283 23.61 -9.00 -20.77
N MET A 284 23.34 -7.94 -20.01
CA MET A 284 23.69 -6.55 -20.35
C MET A 284 25.21 -6.40 -20.54
N VAL A 285 26.00 -6.88 -19.58
CA VAL A 285 27.47 -6.80 -19.61
C VAL A 285 28.09 -7.53 -20.82
N ARG A 286 27.48 -8.65 -21.23
CA ARG A 286 27.91 -9.45 -22.40
C ARG A 286 27.44 -8.85 -23.73
N SER A 287 26.45 -7.95 -23.72
CA SER A 287 25.87 -7.40 -24.95
C SER A 287 26.92 -6.60 -25.77
N PRO A 288 26.86 -6.68 -27.11
CA PRO A 288 27.74 -5.91 -27.99
C PRO A 288 27.67 -4.40 -27.71
N SER A 289 26.47 -3.86 -27.52
CA SER A 289 26.24 -2.44 -27.21
C SER A 289 26.98 -1.99 -25.95
N PHE A 290 26.92 -2.75 -24.87
CA PHE A 290 27.61 -2.45 -23.62
C PHE A 290 29.12 -2.53 -23.77
N ARG A 291 29.62 -3.54 -24.50
CA ARG A 291 31.05 -3.71 -24.77
C ARG A 291 31.62 -2.56 -25.61
N ILE A 292 30.89 -2.16 -26.65
CA ILE A 292 31.26 -1.01 -27.50
C ILE A 292 31.23 0.29 -26.67
N GLY A 293 30.15 0.53 -25.92
CA GLY A 293 30.03 1.70 -25.05
C GLY A 293 31.15 1.77 -24.00
N ARG A 294 31.56 0.63 -23.43
CA ARG A 294 32.72 0.55 -22.51
C ARG A 294 34.04 0.90 -23.21
N ALA A 295 34.24 0.45 -24.43
CA ALA A 295 35.46 0.74 -25.19
C ALA A 295 35.54 2.25 -25.54
N LEU A 296 34.46 2.82 -26.05
CA LEU A 296 34.38 4.24 -26.41
C LEU A 296 34.54 5.18 -25.20
N THR A 297 34.02 4.82 -24.05
CA THR A 297 34.07 5.65 -22.82
C THR A 297 35.30 5.36 -21.94
N TRP A 298 36.15 4.40 -22.32
CA TRP A 298 37.34 4.03 -21.54
C TRP A 298 38.29 5.20 -21.26
N PRO A 299 38.65 6.10 -22.23
CA PRO A 299 39.57 7.22 -21.96
C PRO A 299 39.00 8.16 -20.87
N ALA A 300 37.74 8.55 -20.98
CA ALA A 300 37.11 9.44 -20.01
C ALA A 300 37.06 8.84 -18.59
N ARG A 301 36.84 7.53 -18.50
CA ARG A 301 36.82 6.82 -17.18
C ARG A 301 38.25 6.69 -16.60
N ALA A 302 39.22 6.48 -17.43
CA ALA A 302 40.63 6.44 -17.01
C ALA A 302 41.08 7.80 -16.42
N LEU A 303 40.70 8.90 -17.08
CA LEU A 303 41.00 10.26 -16.60
C LEU A 303 40.28 10.56 -15.25
N ARG A 304 39.02 10.18 -15.08
CA ARG A 304 38.29 10.35 -13.80
C ARG A 304 38.96 9.56 -12.67
N ARG A 305 39.43 8.34 -12.91
CA ARG A 305 40.12 7.53 -11.87
C ARG A 305 41.45 8.14 -11.45
N ILE A 306 42.18 8.75 -12.38
CA ILE A 306 43.43 9.45 -12.07
C ILE A 306 43.15 10.70 -11.25
N ALA A 307 42.13 11.50 -11.62
CA ALA A 307 41.74 12.68 -10.87
C ALA A 307 41.29 12.34 -9.43
N GLN A 308 40.54 11.25 -9.22
CA GLN A 308 40.14 10.79 -7.89
C GLN A 308 41.27 10.25 -7.03
N ARG A 309 42.36 9.73 -7.64
CA ARG A 309 43.55 9.28 -6.90
C ARG A 309 44.52 10.42 -6.52
N ASN A 310 44.47 11.53 -7.27
CA ASN A 310 45.35 12.69 -7.00
C ASN A 310 44.66 13.75 -6.12
N GLY A 311 43.39 13.58 -5.75
CA GLY A 311 42.60 14.46 -4.86
C GLY A 311 42.33 13.88 -3.47
N ALA A 312 42.88 12.72 -3.11
CA ALA A 312 42.94 12.13 -1.81
C ALA A 312 44.40 12.11 -1.35
#